data_2a3c56cb1c4219e6503e59830e6b8f27
#
_entry.id   2a3c56cb1c4219e6503e59830e6b8f27
#
_cell.length_a   1.000
_cell.length_b   1.000
_cell.length_c   1.000
_cell.angle_alpha   90.00
_cell.angle_beta   90.00
_cell.angle_gamma   90.00
#
_symmetry.space_group_name_H-M   'P 1'
#
loop_
_entity.id
_entity.type
_entity.pdbx_description
1 polymer ?
#
loop_
_entity_poly.entity_id
_entity_poly.type
_entity_poly.pdbx_seq_one_letter_code
_entity_poly.pdbx_strand_id
1 'polypeptide(L)'
;MTHANYNRRFRNQKQTNARSPARKLVSFDLGSVYYAVPIERVQRVVKDFNPYGFLDNGNSLVRHQEELITLIDLSKIFTSTKSMADCNYLIVCTFNQGDRLGIPIPDMPKILEISEAAFCEIPLLYRQQQLPAAVEKLIRAPDGSEVFYLNLDLLISI
;
A
#
# COMPACT_ATOMS: atom_id res chain seq x y z
N MET A 1 -20.55 45.24 1.85
CA MET A 1 -20.74 44.56 0.58
C MET A 1 -19.45 43.97 0.00
N THR A 2 -18.35 44.70 0.04
CA THR A 2 -17.06 44.23 -0.42
C THR A 2 -16.52 43.04 0.37
N HIS A 3 -16.85 42.93 1.66
CA HIS A 3 -16.40 41.84 2.52
C HIS A 3 -17.05 40.50 2.15
N ALA A 4 -18.32 40.50 1.77
CA ALA A 4 -19.01 39.25 1.41
C ALA A 4 -18.45 38.66 0.10
N ASN A 5 -18.09 39.49 -0.86
CA ASN A 5 -17.48 39.05 -2.12
C ASN A 5 -16.07 38.54 -1.93
N TYR A 6 -15.31 39.17 -1.05
CA TYR A 6 -13.97 38.77 -0.69
C TYR A 6 -13.97 37.36 -0.03
N ASN A 7 -14.87 37.17 0.92
CA ASN A 7 -15.03 35.91 1.64
C ASN A 7 -15.44 34.77 0.68
N ARG A 8 -16.26 35.07 -0.32
CA ARG A 8 -16.65 34.07 -1.32
C ARG A 8 -15.47 33.64 -2.16
N ARG A 9 -14.60 34.55 -2.53
CA ARG A 9 -13.38 34.21 -3.29
C ARG A 9 -12.47 33.31 -2.45
N PHE A 10 -12.30 33.60 -1.19
CA PHE A 10 -11.50 32.76 -0.30
C PHE A 10 -12.09 31.37 -0.13
N ARG A 11 -13.40 31.26 0.03
CA ARG A 11 -14.06 29.95 0.11
C ARG A 11 -13.88 29.15 -1.16
N ASN A 12 -13.99 29.79 -2.31
CA ASN A 12 -13.82 29.10 -3.58
C ASN A 12 -12.41 28.56 -3.76
N GLN A 13 -11.41 29.32 -3.32
CA GLN A 13 -10.02 28.85 -3.37
C GLN A 13 -9.80 27.69 -2.44
N LYS A 14 -10.34 27.73 -1.20
CA LYS A 14 -10.27 26.60 -0.27
C LYS A 14 -11.01 25.39 -0.81
N GLN A 15 -12.16 25.57 -1.42
CA GLN A 15 -12.91 24.48 -2.03
C GLN A 15 -12.19 23.89 -3.23
N THR A 16 -11.51 24.70 -4.01
CA THR A 16 -10.71 24.21 -5.15
C THR A 16 -9.53 23.38 -4.67
N ASN A 17 -8.85 23.82 -3.60
CA ASN A 17 -7.77 23.07 -2.99
C ASN A 17 -8.27 21.78 -2.31
N ALA A 18 -9.45 21.84 -1.68
CA ALA A 18 -10.09 20.69 -1.07
C ALA A 18 -10.66 19.71 -2.11
N ARG A 19 -10.81 20.14 -3.35
CA ARG A 19 -11.29 19.30 -4.46
C ARG A 19 -10.19 18.47 -5.11
N SER A 20 -8.92 18.68 -4.76
CA SER A 20 -7.90 17.72 -5.15
C SER A 20 -8.30 16.38 -4.55
N PRO A 21 -8.60 15.37 -5.38
CA PRO A 21 -9.05 14.09 -4.84
C PRO A 21 -8.03 13.55 -3.85
N ALA A 22 -8.50 13.25 -2.66
CA ALA A 22 -7.68 12.58 -1.66
C ALA A 22 -7.97 11.10 -1.71
N ARG A 23 -6.92 10.29 -1.63
CA ARG A 23 -7.02 8.84 -1.58
C ARG A 23 -6.57 8.36 -0.22
N LYS A 24 -7.27 7.36 0.29
CA LYS A 24 -6.87 6.68 1.52
C LYS A 24 -6.11 5.41 1.15
N LEU A 25 -4.96 5.26 1.76
CA LEU A 25 -4.07 4.12 1.53
C LEU A 25 -3.76 3.47 2.87
N VAL A 26 -3.45 2.19 2.82
CA VAL A 26 -2.88 1.48 3.96
C VAL A 26 -1.38 1.44 3.75
N SER A 27 -0.65 2.08 4.64
CA SER A 27 0.80 2.23 4.57
C SER A 27 1.49 1.34 5.59
N PHE A 28 2.59 0.75 5.18
CA PHE A 28 3.39 -0.12 6.04
C PHE A 28 4.87 0.00 5.66
N ASP A 29 5.74 -0.33 6.60
CA ASP A 29 7.17 -0.36 6.31
C ASP A 29 7.72 -1.79 6.36
N LEU A 30 8.76 -2.01 5.57
CA LEU A 30 9.51 -3.26 5.55
C LEU A 30 11.00 -2.92 5.79
N GLY A 31 11.29 -2.45 7.00
CA GLY A 31 12.61 -1.93 7.34
C GLY A 31 12.64 -0.42 7.14
N SER A 32 13.46 0.08 6.23
CA SER A 32 13.59 1.51 5.99
C SER A 32 12.75 2.04 4.82
N VAL A 33 11.98 1.18 4.18
CA VAL A 33 11.21 1.53 2.99
C VAL A 33 9.72 1.41 3.29
N TYR A 34 8.97 2.44 2.89
CA TYR A 34 7.52 2.50 3.07
C TYR A 34 6.81 2.11 1.80
N TYR A 35 5.74 1.34 1.95
CA TYR A 35 4.86 0.90 0.87
C TYR A 35 3.43 1.23 1.21
N ALA A 36 2.58 1.31 0.21
CA ALA A 36 1.15 1.55 0.41
C ALA A 36 0.32 0.80 -0.63
N VAL A 37 -0.86 0.39 -0.20
CA VAL A 37 -1.87 -0.25 -1.05
C VAL A 37 -3.20 0.49 -0.91
N PRO A 38 -4.07 0.45 -1.93
CA PRO A 38 -5.38 1.12 -1.83
C PRO A 38 -6.21 0.53 -0.67
N ILE A 39 -6.82 1.40 0.13
CA ILE A 39 -7.61 0.94 1.28
C ILE A 39 -8.83 0.12 0.83
N GLU A 40 -9.39 0.41 -0.32
CA GLU A 40 -10.55 -0.31 -0.85
C GLU A 40 -10.24 -1.76 -1.21
N ARG A 41 -8.95 -2.11 -1.34
CA ARG A 41 -8.51 -3.48 -1.58
C ARG A 41 -8.22 -4.22 -0.27
N VAL A 42 -8.14 -3.53 0.85
CA VAL A 42 -7.84 -4.13 2.15
C VAL A 42 -9.13 -4.60 2.80
N GLN A 43 -9.21 -5.88 3.09
CA GLN A 43 -10.35 -6.47 3.77
C GLN A 43 -10.22 -6.36 5.29
N ARG A 44 -9.05 -6.74 5.81
CA ARG A 44 -8.77 -6.68 7.25
C ARG A 44 -7.28 -6.83 7.51
N VAL A 45 -6.90 -6.59 8.76
CA VAL A 45 -5.55 -6.86 9.26
C VAL A 45 -5.66 -7.93 10.33
N VAL A 46 -4.87 -8.98 10.19
CA VAL A 46 -4.85 -10.10 11.11
C VAL A 46 -3.57 -10.04 11.93
N LYS A 47 -3.70 -10.24 13.25
CA LYS A 47 -2.55 -10.32 14.13
C LYS A 47 -2.22 -11.80 14.39
N ASP A 48 -0.92 -12.11 14.48
CA ASP A 48 -0.43 -13.44 14.85
C ASP A 48 -0.96 -14.54 13.91
N PHE A 49 -0.55 -14.49 12.67
CA PHE A 49 -0.88 -15.49 11.67
C PHE A 49 0.19 -16.58 11.61
N ASN A 50 -0.20 -17.77 11.17
CA ASN A 50 0.73 -18.89 10.97
C ASN A 50 0.59 -19.44 9.55
N PRO A 51 1.71 -19.55 8.80
CA PRO A 51 1.66 -20.20 7.50
C PRO A 51 1.19 -21.65 7.63
N TYR A 52 0.33 -22.05 6.71
CA TYR A 52 -0.32 -23.36 6.75
C TYR A 52 0.27 -24.35 5.74
N GLY A 53 0.73 -23.87 4.60
CA GLY A 53 1.26 -24.73 3.58
C GLY A 53 1.96 -23.91 2.51
N PHE A 54 2.38 -24.58 1.42
CA PHE A 54 3.08 -23.94 0.33
C PHE A 54 2.43 -24.28 -0.99
N LEU A 55 2.43 -23.33 -1.92
CA LEU A 55 2.05 -23.54 -3.30
C LEU A 55 3.29 -23.96 -4.12
N ASP A 56 3.05 -24.47 -5.31
CA ASP A 56 4.11 -24.92 -6.21
C ASP A 56 5.09 -23.78 -6.56
N ASN A 57 4.61 -22.54 -6.57
CA ASN A 57 5.44 -21.36 -6.84
C ASN A 57 6.23 -20.87 -5.63
N GLY A 58 6.16 -21.59 -4.49
CA GLY A 58 6.87 -21.21 -3.27
C GLY A 58 6.11 -20.24 -2.35
N ASN A 59 4.96 -19.75 -2.76
CA ASN A 59 4.14 -18.90 -1.88
C ASN A 59 3.50 -19.73 -0.79
N SER A 60 3.36 -19.15 0.40
CA SER A 60 2.74 -19.81 1.53
C SER A 60 1.24 -19.58 1.54
N LEU A 61 0.54 -20.41 2.30
CA LEU A 61 -0.89 -20.29 2.52
C LEU A 61 -1.16 -20.07 4.00
N VAL A 62 -2.18 -19.28 4.28
CA VAL A 62 -2.72 -19.10 5.63
C VAL A 62 -4.20 -19.41 5.61
N ARG A 63 -4.66 -20.15 6.61
CA ARG A 63 -6.10 -20.34 6.84
C ARG A 63 -6.52 -19.45 8.00
N HIS A 64 -7.52 -18.60 7.75
CA HIS A 64 -8.07 -17.72 8.78
C HIS A 64 -9.58 -17.65 8.61
N GLN A 65 -10.30 -18.07 9.66
CA GLN A 65 -11.78 -18.09 9.66
C GLN A 65 -12.36 -18.82 8.43
N GLU A 66 -11.80 -20.00 8.14
CA GLU A 66 -12.19 -20.84 7.00
C GLU A 66 -11.86 -20.27 5.63
N GLU A 67 -11.24 -19.10 5.57
CA GLU A 67 -10.74 -18.54 4.33
C GLU A 67 -9.29 -18.94 4.09
N LEU A 68 -8.98 -19.27 2.85
CA LEU A 68 -7.63 -19.58 2.43
C LEU A 68 -7.01 -18.33 1.84
N ILE A 69 -5.88 -17.92 2.41
CA ILE A 69 -5.19 -16.67 2.03
C ILE A 69 -3.83 -17.05 1.46
N THR A 70 -3.53 -16.55 0.26
CA THR A 70 -2.21 -16.70 -0.35
C THR A 70 -1.29 -15.62 0.20
N LEU A 71 -0.18 -16.02 0.81
CA LEU A 71 0.81 -15.08 1.31
C LEU A 71 1.77 -14.67 0.21
N ILE A 72 2.00 -13.38 0.10
CA ILE A 72 3.07 -12.83 -0.73
C ILE A 72 4.13 -12.28 0.19
N ASP A 73 5.30 -12.90 0.17
CA ASP A 73 6.45 -12.44 0.96
C ASP A 73 7.18 -11.35 0.17
N LEU A 74 6.93 -10.10 0.53
CA LEU A 74 7.54 -8.97 -0.16
C LEU A 74 9.05 -8.92 0.02
N SER A 75 9.58 -9.55 1.07
CA SER A 75 11.04 -9.60 1.27
C SER A 75 11.74 -10.37 0.18
N LYS A 76 11.05 -11.27 -0.51
CA LYS A 76 11.61 -12.01 -1.65
C LYS A 76 11.51 -11.21 -2.95
N ILE A 77 10.55 -10.31 -3.05
CA ILE A 77 10.32 -9.49 -4.25
C ILE A 77 11.15 -8.21 -4.16
N PHE A 78 11.18 -7.60 -2.99
CA PHE A 78 11.95 -6.39 -2.72
C PHE A 78 13.10 -6.74 -1.80
N THR A 79 14.25 -6.10 -2.01
CA THR A 79 15.39 -6.27 -1.11
C THR A 79 15.04 -5.62 0.23
N SER A 80 14.51 -6.42 1.15
CA SER A 80 14.09 -5.96 2.46
C SER A 80 14.93 -6.60 3.55
N THR A 81 15.15 -5.86 4.63
CA THR A 81 15.85 -6.36 5.81
C THR A 81 14.95 -7.18 6.73
N LYS A 82 13.63 -7.13 6.53
CA LYS A 82 12.68 -7.86 7.37
C LYS A 82 12.22 -9.12 6.68
N SER A 83 12.36 -10.26 7.37
CA SER A 83 11.87 -11.55 6.90
C SER A 83 10.44 -11.78 7.37
N MET A 84 9.79 -12.79 6.80
CA MET A 84 8.45 -13.18 7.23
C MET A 84 8.40 -13.57 8.72
N ALA A 85 9.50 -14.11 9.25
CA ALA A 85 9.58 -14.49 10.66
C ALA A 85 9.47 -13.29 11.62
N ASP A 86 9.82 -12.09 11.14
CA ASP A 86 9.71 -10.87 11.93
C ASP A 86 8.35 -10.19 11.80
N CYS A 87 7.44 -10.77 11.02
CA CYS A 87 6.15 -10.16 10.74
C CYS A 87 5.09 -10.69 11.70
N ASN A 88 4.42 -9.79 12.41
CA ASN A 88 3.38 -10.11 13.38
C ASN A 88 1.98 -9.84 12.87
N TYR A 89 1.86 -9.15 11.73
CA TYR A 89 0.58 -8.75 11.16
C TYR A 89 0.49 -9.20 9.72
N LEU A 90 -0.73 -9.39 9.27
CA LEU A 90 -1.04 -9.77 7.91
C LEU A 90 -2.10 -8.83 7.36
N ILE A 91 -1.77 -8.10 6.31
CA ILE A 91 -2.77 -7.31 5.58
C ILE A 91 -3.46 -8.26 4.60
N VAL A 92 -4.75 -8.47 4.78
CA VAL A 92 -5.55 -9.31 3.90
C VAL A 92 -6.22 -8.43 2.85
N CYS A 93 -5.82 -8.64 1.60
CA CYS A 93 -6.34 -7.88 0.47
C CYS A 93 -7.21 -8.78 -0.40
N THR A 94 -8.16 -8.15 -1.08
CA THR A 94 -8.97 -8.82 -2.09
C THR A 94 -8.36 -8.63 -3.46
N PHE A 95 -8.33 -9.69 -4.25
CA PHE A 95 -7.96 -9.61 -5.65
C PHE A 95 -8.76 -10.62 -6.43
N ASN A 96 -8.96 -10.35 -7.69
CA ASN A 96 -9.85 -11.13 -8.54
C ASN A 96 -11.20 -11.37 -7.87
N GLN A 97 -12.00 -12.26 -8.37
CA GLN A 97 -13.37 -12.47 -7.91
C GLN A 97 -13.41 -13.38 -6.67
N GLY A 98 -13.04 -12.84 -5.53
CA GLY A 98 -13.16 -13.55 -4.26
C GLY A 98 -11.89 -14.13 -3.69
N ASP A 99 -10.77 -14.01 -4.38
CA ASP A 99 -9.49 -14.48 -3.87
C ASP A 99 -8.93 -13.54 -2.81
N ARG A 100 -8.12 -14.07 -1.92
CA ARG A 100 -7.49 -13.32 -0.83
C ARG A 100 -5.98 -13.41 -0.93
N LEU A 101 -5.35 -12.25 -0.78
CA LEU A 101 -3.91 -12.10 -0.78
C LEU A 101 -3.49 -11.55 0.58
N GLY A 102 -2.49 -12.13 1.19
CA GLY A 102 -1.97 -11.67 2.47
C GLY A 102 -0.57 -11.11 2.31
N ILE A 103 -0.34 -9.93 2.88
CA ILE A 103 0.97 -9.29 2.91
C ILE A 103 1.44 -9.29 4.36
N PRO A 104 2.47 -10.09 4.69
CA PRO A 104 3.06 -10.08 6.03
C PRO A 104 3.80 -8.76 6.27
N ILE A 105 3.55 -8.15 7.42
CA ILE A 105 4.22 -6.91 7.82
C ILE A 105 4.66 -7.00 9.29
N PRO A 106 5.77 -6.32 9.65
CA PRO A 106 6.28 -6.39 11.03
C PRO A 106 5.38 -5.71 12.06
N ASP A 107 4.94 -4.49 11.73
CA ASP A 107 4.21 -3.64 12.66
C ASP A 107 2.84 -3.29 12.11
N MET A 108 1.97 -2.78 12.98
CA MET A 108 0.63 -2.36 12.59
C MET A 108 0.69 -1.32 11.47
N PRO A 109 -0.07 -1.49 10.39
CA PRO A 109 -0.09 -0.52 9.31
C PRO A 109 -0.81 0.75 9.72
N LYS A 110 -0.58 1.81 8.95
CA LYS A 110 -1.21 3.11 9.18
C LYS A 110 -2.08 3.48 7.98
N ILE A 111 -3.10 4.29 8.24
CA ILE A 111 -3.90 4.86 7.18
C ILE A 111 -3.27 6.18 6.77
N LEU A 112 -3.00 6.31 5.47
CA LEU A 112 -2.40 7.50 4.89
C LEU A 112 -3.42 8.14 3.95
N GLU A 113 -3.75 9.40 4.21
CA GLU A 113 -4.62 10.16 3.33
C GLU A 113 -3.77 11.10 2.50
N ILE A 114 -3.78 10.90 1.18
CA ILE A 114 -2.86 11.55 0.26
C ILE A 114 -3.62 12.16 -0.90
N SER A 115 -3.28 13.40 -1.25
CA SER A 115 -3.79 14.03 -2.47
C SER A 115 -3.22 13.30 -3.70
N GLU A 116 -4.03 13.16 -4.73
CA GLU A 116 -3.57 12.57 -5.99
C GLU A 116 -2.40 13.35 -6.60
N ALA A 117 -2.30 14.63 -6.30
CA ALA A 117 -1.17 15.44 -6.76
C ALA A 117 0.17 14.99 -6.17
N ALA A 118 0.16 14.25 -5.07
CA ALA A 118 1.37 13.72 -4.45
C ALA A 118 1.89 12.44 -5.11
N PHE A 119 1.11 11.83 -6.01
CA PHE A 119 1.53 10.63 -6.75
C PHE A 119 2.40 11.06 -7.93
N CYS A 120 3.59 10.52 -7.98
CA CYS A 120 4.59 10.86 -9.01
C CYS A 120 4.97 9.60 -9.78
N GLU A 121 5.43 9.79 -11.02
CA GLU A 121 6.04 8.72 -11.77
C GLU A 121 7.31 8.24 -11.05
N ILE A 122 7.59 6.95 -11.16
CA ILE A 122 8.83 6.40 -10.62
C ILE A 122 10.01 6.98 -11.41
N PRO A 123 10.99 7.61 -10.75
CA PRO A 123 12.17 8.10 -11.44
C PRO A 123 12.88 6.99 -12.20
N LEU A 124 13.38 7.32 -13.38
CA LEU A 124 14.08 6.36 -14.25
C LEU A 124 15.24 5.67 -13.53
N LEU A 125 15.94 6.43 -12.70
CA LEU A 125 17.06 5.88 -11.93
C LEU A 125 16.62 4.74 -11.02
N TYR A 126 15.43 4.85 -10.41
CA TYR A 126 14.89 3.79 -9.56
C TYR A 126 14.56 2.55 -10.39
N ARG A 127 14.02 2.72 -11.59
CA ARG A 127 13.73 1.59 -12.49
C ARG A 127 14.98 0.87 -12.93
N GLN A 128 16.07 1.62 -13.14
CA GLN A 128 17.36 1.04 -13.51
C GLN A 128 17.99 0.22 -12.38
N GLN A 129 17.58 0.44 -11.14
CA GLN A 129 18.00 -0.36 -10.00
C GLN A 129 17.15 -1.61 -9.79
N GLN A 130 16.48 -2.07 -10.82
CA GLN A 130 15.66 -3.29 -10.83
C GLN A 130 14.44 -3.21 -9.91
N LEU A 131 13.85 -2.02 -9.79
CA LEU A 131 12.61 -1.87 -9.03
C LEU A 131 11.49 -2.63 -9.75
N PRO A 132 10.74 -3.52 -9.05
CA PRO A 132 9.69 -4.31 -9.69
C PRO A 132 8.60 -3.46 -10.31
N ALA A 133 7.99 -3.97 -11.38
CA ALA A 133 6.89 -3.29 -12.05
C ALA A 133 5.66 -3.11 -11.15
N ALA A 134 5.52 -3.94 -10.12
CA ALA A 134 4.45 -3.81 -9.14
C ALA A 134 4.51 -2.50 -8.36
N VAL A 135 5.68 -1.86 -8.27
CA VAL A 135 5.79 -0.50 -7.75
C VAL A 135 5.36 0.45 -8.87
N GLU A 136 4.15 0.96 -8.76
CA GLU A 136 3.50 1.70 -9.84
C GLU A 136 3.79 3.20 -9.79
N LYS A 137 3.79 3.76 -8.59
CA LYS A 137 3.96 5.20 -8.38
C LYS A 137 4.81 5.45 -7.14
N LEU A 138 5.40 6.63 -7.10
CA LEU A 138 6.07 7.15 -5.92
C LEU A 138 5.19 8.23 -5.30
N ILE A 139 4.96 8.13 -4.00
CA ILE A 139 4.18 9.12 -3.25
C ILE A 139 5.13 9.92 -2.39
N ARG A 140 5.05 11.24 -2.47
CA ARG A 140 5.77 12.14 -1.58
C ARG A 140 4.81 12.65 -0.52
N ALA A 141 4.95 12.10 0.69
CA ALA A 141 4.10 12.47 1.81
C ALA A 141 4.41 13.89 2.30
N PRO A 142 3.44 14.54 2.99
CA PRO A 142 3.65 15.92 3.48
C PRO A 142 4.84 16.06 4.44
N ASP A 143 5.20 15.00 5.15
CA ASP A 143 6.36 15.00 6.06
C ASP A 143 7.69 14.83 5.33
N GLY A 144 7.69 14.72 4.00
CA GLY A 144 8.88 14.54 3.20
C GLY A 144 9.26 13.10 2.96
N SER A 145 8.60 12.13 3.57
CA SER A 145 8.88 10.72 3.34
C SER A 145 8.39 10.27 1.96
N GLU A 146 9.08 9.27 1.41
CA GLU A 146 8.71 8.65 0.14
C GLU A 146 8.05 7.31 0.41
N VAL A 147 6.94 7.06 -0.28
CA VAL A 147 6.15 5.83 -0.13
C VAL A 147 5.95 5.23 -1.52
N PHE A 148 6.27 3.95 -1.67
CA PHE A 148 6.04 3.25 -2.92
C PHE A 148 4.62 2.70 -2.97
N TYR A 149 3.87 3.12 -3.98
CA TYR A 149 2.50 2.67 -4.20
C TYR A 149 2.51 1.38 -5.01
N LEU A 150 1.91 0.34 -4.46
CA LEU A 150 1.93 -1.00 -5.05
C LEU A 150 0.66 -1.26 -5.87
N ASN A 151 0.86 -1.87 -7.02
CA ASN A 151 -0.22 -2.45 -7.81
C ASN A 151 -0.34 -3.93 -7.43
N LEU A 152 -1.41 -4.27 -6.72
CA LEU A 152 -1.60 -5.63 -6.21
C LEU A 152 -1.73 -6.67 -7.32
N ASP A 153 -2.35 -6.30 -8.42
CA ASP A 153 -2.56 -7.24 -9.53
C ASP A 153 -1.23 -7.60 -10.21
N LEU A 154 -0.31 -6.63 -10.32
CA LEU A 154 1.02 -6.89 -10.83
C LEU A 154 1.89 -7.65 -9.83
N LEU A 155 1.62 -7.46 -8.54
CA LEU A 155 2.36 -8.17 -7.49
C LEU A 155 2.12 -9.67 -7.55
N ILE A 156 0.92 -10.08 -7.91
CA ILE A 156 0.52 -11.48 -7.99
C ILE A 156 1.11 -12.17 -9.22
N SER A 157 1.35 -11.43 -10.28
CA SER A 157 1.86 -11.98 -11.54
C SER A 157 3.36 -12.23 -11.55
N ILE A 158 4.04 -11.93 -10.47
CA ILE A 158 5.50 -12.14 -10.35
C ILE A 158 5.86 -13.59 -10.01
#